data_1f3ab3c583dfa7cf1bd82a52c8e3009d
#
_entry.id   1f3ab3c583dfa7cf1bd82a52c8e3009d
#
_cell.length_a   1.000
_cell.length_b   1.000
_cell.length_c   1.000
_cell.angle_alpha   90.00
_cell.angle_beta   90.00
_cell.angle_gamma   90.00
#
_symmetry.space_group_name_H-M   'P 1'
#
loop_
_entity.id
_entity.type
_entity.pdbx_description
1 polymer ?
#
loop_
_entity_poly.entity_id
_entity_poly.type
_entity_poly.pdbx_seq_one_letter_code
_entity_poly.pdbx_strand_id
1 'polypeptide(L)'
;MEKTFEKYQKAFITKAIQNGYSEDNINKCLTYAKPLILKGLPVIYNISHFSLLVGYNVNYIKRAVFFTKYFYRKFGVKKSNGSIRTLSEPLPSLKEIQSWILTELLYKNKVSKYAKGYVPKRGIKDHIKYHTKEPKVLTLDIKNFFDSVKMEHTENLFLEMGYSKNMSNLLTKLCYLDNSLPQGAPTSPYITNILLYNFDETIAKYCRDNDLKYTRYADDLAFSGDIKKIALIKLVRSELRKLNLRLNNDKIKLMKPHQRQVISGITVNHKMQVSKKKRNEIRNEMFYIKKFGLENHKKKTGQNKDNYFLHLMGKINYILLINPKDVEFIDYKKYLYENEKPAGNTVYKT
;
A
#
# COMPACT_ATOMS: atom_id res chain seq x y z
N MET A 1 -11.30 -17.43 20.70
CA MET A 1 -11.40 -15.99 21.04
C MET A 1 -12.14 -15.79 22.38
N GLU A 2 -13.23 -16.49 22.68
CA GLU A 2 -13.86 -16.40 24.01
C GLU A 2 -12.93 -16.84 25.14
N LYS A 3 -12.24 -17.98 25.03
CA LYS A 3 -11.21 -18.40 25.99
C LYS A 3 -10.09 -17.37 26.20
N THR A 4 -9.78 -16.58 25.19
CA THR A 4 -8.77 -15.48 25.28
C THR A 4 -9.33 -14.33 26.11
N PHE A 5 -10.61 -13.99 25.95
CA PHE A 5 -11.27 -12.98 26.78
C PHE A 5 -11.41 -13.44 28.22
N GLU A 6 -11.82 -14.66 28.50
CA GLU A 6 -11.91 -15.21 29.85
C GLU A 6 -10.57 -15.15 30.60
N LYS A 7 -9.46 -15.51 29.92
CA LYS A 7 -8.11 -15.41 30.49
C LYS A 7 -7.74 -13.95 30.80
N TYR A 8 -8.04 -13.03 29.88
CA TYR A 8 -7.82 -11.60 30.05
C TYR A 8 -8.66 -11.08 31.24
N GLN A 9 -9.96 -11.40 31.27
CA GLN A 9 -10.89 -10.98 32.31
C GLN A 9 -10.41 -11.38 33.70
N LYS A 10 -10.04 -12.66 33.92
CA LYS A 10 -9.52 -13.15 35.19
C LYS A 10 -8.28 -12.36 35.63
N ALA A 11 -7.30 -12.21 34.73
CA ALA A 11 -6.06 -11.48 35.05
C ALA A 11 -6.32 -9.99 35.33
N PHE A 12 -7.24 -9.36 34.57
CA PHE A 12 -7.61 -7.96 34.75
C PHE A 12 -8.29 -7.72 36.10
N ILE A 13 -9.31 -8.54 36.45
CA ILE A 13 -10.05 -8.44 37.72
C ILE A 13 -9.10 -8.56 38.90
N THR A 14 -8.25 -9.61 38.91
CA THR A 14 -7.30 -9.83 40.01
C THR A 14 -6.41 -8.60 40.24
N LYS A 15 -5.82 -8.06 39.15
CA LYS A 15 -4.95 -6.88 39.26
C LYS A 15 -5.71 -5.60 39.62
N ALA A 16 -6.92 -5.43 39.12
CA ALA A 16 -7.72 -4.25 39.38
C ALA A 16 -8.18 -4.20 40.86
N ILE A 17 -8.59 -5.33 41.43
CA ILE A 17 -8.94 -5.43 42.84
C ILE A 17 -7.71 -5.13 43.73
N GLN A 18 -6.54 -5.71 43.40
CA GLN A 18 -5.28 -5.44 44.12
C GLN A 18 -4.90 -3.95 44.11
N ASN A 19 -5.28 -3.21 43.07
CA ASN A 19 -5.04 -1.77 42.95
C ASN A 19 -6.21 -0.90 43.47
N GLY A 20 -7.22 -1.48 44.13
CA GLY A 20 -8.32 -0.74 44.77
C GLY A 20 -9.37 -0.16 43.81
N TYR A 21 -9.48 -0.66 42.59
CA TYR A 21 -10.51 -0.21 41.66
C TYR A 21 -11.88 -0.75 42.04
N SER A 22 -12.92 0.10 41.94
CA SER A 22 -14.32 -0.29 42.17
C SER A 22 -14.81 -1.30 41.12
N GLU A 23 -15.75 -2.14 41.52
CA GLU A 23 -16.37 -3.14 40.63
C GLU A 23 -17.00 -2.48 39.39
N ASP A 24 -17.65 -1.33 39.55
CA ASP A 24 -18.23 -0.56 38.43
C ASP A 24 -17.17 -0.15 37.40
N ASN A 25 -16.00 0.31 37.84
CA ASN A 25 -14.90 0.68 36.93
C ASN A 25 -14.32 -0.57 36.24
N ILE A 26 -14.20 -1.68 36.96
CA ILE A 26 -13.74 -2.96 36.40
C ILE A 26 -14.71 -3.41 35.28
N ASN A 27 -16.03 -3.38 35.54
CA ASN A 27 -17.05 -3.78 34.59
C ASN A 27 -17.08 -2.88 33.35
N LYS A 28 -16.93 -1.56 33.49
CA LYS A 28 -16.80 -0.62 32.36
C LYS A 28 -15.59 -0.94 31.49
N CYS A 29 -14.44 -1.21 32.10
CA CYS A 29 -13.24 -1.57 31.37
C CYS A 29 -13.39 -2.91 30.62
N LEU A 30 -13.99 -3.92 31.24
CA LEU A 30 -14.21 -5.23 30.61
C LEU A 30 -15.23 -5.15 29.48
N THR A 31 -16.30 -4.37 29.62
CA THR A 31 -17.30 -4.12 28.58
C THR A 31 -16.64 -3.48 27.34
N TYR A 32 -15.75 -2.53 27.56
CA TYR A 32 -14.96 -1.92 26.48
C TYR A 32 -13.96 -2.89 25.84
N ALA A 33 -13.28 -3.70 26.65
CA ALA A 33 -12.22 -4.61 26.18
C ALA A 33 -12.76 -5.81 25.38
N LYS A 34 -13.93 -6.33 25.76
CA LYS A 34 -14.51 -7.57 25.19
C LYS A 34 -14.61 -7.53 23.66
N PRO A 35 -15.27 -6.54 23.02
CA PRO A 35 -15.40 -6.52 21.57
C PRO A 35 -14.06 -6.38 20.84
N LEU A 36 -13.08 -5.67 21.43
CA LEU A 36 -11.73 -5.54 20.86
C LEU A 36 -11.02 -6.90 20.86
N ILE A 37 -11.00 -7.60 21.99
CA ILE A 37 -10.36 -8.91 22.13
C ILE A 37 -10.99 -9.93 21.19
N LEU A 38 -12.34 -9.93 21.07
CA LEU A 38 -13.03 -10.84 20.16
C LEU A 38 -12.74 -10.57 18.69
N LYS A 39 -12.33 -9.33 18.33
CA LYS A 39 -11.82 -8.98 17.00
C LYS A 39 -10.31 -9.22 16.83
N GLY A 40 -9.62 -9.69 17.87
CA GLY A 40 -8.17 -9.87 17.88
C GLY A 40 -7.41 -8.56 17.89
N LEU A 41 -8.02 -7.48 18.39
CA LEU A 41 -7.46 -6.15 18.50
C LEU A 41 -6.86 -5.92 19.90
N PRO A 42 -5.74 -5.19 20.02
CA PRO A 42 -5.23 -4.78 21.32
C PRO A 42 -6.20 -3.83 22.03
N VAL A 43 -6.37 -4.00 23.31
CA VAL A 43 -7.16 -3.08 24.13
C VAL A 43 -6.34 -1.83 24.39
N ILE A 44 -6.88 -0.66 24.08
CA ILE A 44 -6.23 0.63 24.31
C ILE A 44 -7.20 1.53 25.06
N TYR A 45 -7.02 1.65 26.37
CA TYR A 45 -7.94 2.43 27.20
C TYR A 45 -7.73 3.95 27.08
N ASN A 46 -6.46 4.38 26.98
CA ASN A 46 -6.09 5.79 26.96
C ASN A 46 -4.69 5.97 26.35
N ILE A 47 -4.24 7.23 26.23
CA ILE A 47 -2.92 7.56 25.68
C ILE A 47 -1.75 6.99 26.50
N SER A 48 -1.90 6.90 27.83
CA SER A 48 -0.85 6.30 28.69
C SER A 48 -0.69 4.81 28.43
N HIS A 49 -1.80 4.10 28.26
CA HIS A 49 -1.76 2.69 27.87
C HIS A 49 -1.19 2.52 26.45
N PHE A 50 -1.61 3.36 25.48
CA PHE A 50 -1.03 3.35 24.13
C PHE A 50 0.48 3.60 24.13
N SER A 51 0.94 4.53 24.94
CA SER A 51 2.36 4.86 25.14
C SER A 51 3.19 3.62 25.53
N LEU A 52 2.69 2.80 26.43
CA LEU A 52 3.34 1.56 26.85
C LEU A 52 3.39 0.50 25.72
N LEU A 53 2.32 0.43 24.91
CA LEU A 53 2.24 -0.52 23.80
C LEU A 53 3.20 -0.19 22.65
N VAL A 54 3.40 1.10 22.37
CA VAL A 54 4.29 1.54 21.27
C VAL A 54 5.72 1.86 21.72
N GLY A 55 5.99 1.89 23.03
CA GLY A 55 7.33 2.15 23.58
C GLY A 55 7.76 3.62 23.54
N TYR A 56 6.83 4.56 23.40
CA TYR A 56 7.08 6.00 23.38
C TYR A 56 6.35 6.72 24.51
N ASN A 57 6.97 7.71 25.15
CA ASN A 57 6.32 8.42 26.23
C ASN A 57 5.13 9.29 25.76
N VAL A 58 4.20 9.56 26.66
CA VAL A 58 2.96 10.29 26.40
C VAL A 58 3.21 11.67 25.80
N ASN A 59 4.24 12.40 26.28
CA ASN A 59 4.57 13.75 25.80
C ASN A 59 5.06 13.69 24.34
N TYR A 60 5.82 12.66 23.97
CA TYR A 60 6.26 12.45 22.61
C TYR A 60 5.03 12.23 21.68
N ILE A 61 4.10 11.35 22.08
CA ILE A 61 2.88 11.06 21.30
C ILE A 61 2.03 12.32 21.15
N LYS A 62 1.85 13.09 22.25
CA LYS A 62 1.13 14.38 22.19
C LYS A 62 1.80 15.34 21.20
N ARG A 63 3.13 15.48 21.25
CA ARG A 63 3.87 16.34 20.31
C ARG A 63 3.69 15.88 18.86
N ALA A 64 3.76 14.56 18.60
CA ALA A 64 3.55 14.00 17.27
C ALA A 64 2.13 14.29 16.73
N VAL A 65 1.13 14.38 17.60
CA VAL A 65 -0.26 14.72 17.23
C VAL A 65 -0.46 16.21 17.01
N PHE A 66 0.05 17.07 17.93
CA PHE A 66 -0.20 18.52 17.86
C PHE A 66 0.74 19.26 16.91
N PHE A 67 1.94 18.73 16.70
CA PHE A 67 2.98 19.35 15.88
C PHE A 67 3.43 18.42 14.76
N THR A 68 2.51 17.70 14.17
CA THR A 68 2.75 16.60 13.19
C THR A 68 3.71 16.99 12.07
N LYS A 69 3.66 18.25 11.57
CA LYS A 69 4.54 18.73 10.49
C LYS A 69 6.03 18.59 10.78
N TYR A 70 6.45 18.65 12.04
CA TYR A 70 7.86 18.50 12.44
C TYR A 70 8.31 17.03 12.52
N PHE A 71 7.39 16.09 12.38
CA PHE A 71 7.65 14.66 12.38
C PHE A 71 7.69 14.07 10.97
N TYR A 72 7.74 14.92 9.94
CA TYR A 72 7.84 14.49 8.54
C TYR A 72 8.99 15.19 7.83
N ARG A 73 9.67 14.43 6.97
CA ARG A 73 10.62 14.94 5.98
C ARG A 73 9.94 14.96 4.61
N LYS A 74 9.98 16.11 3.92
CA LYS A 74 9.44 16.26 2.56
C LYS A 74 10.57 16.20 1.54
N PHE A 75 10.39 15.46 0.46
CA PHE A 75 11.31 15.41 -0.67
C PHE A 75 10.58 15.23 -2.00
N GLY A 76 11.19 15.74 -3.09
CA GLY A 76 10.63 15.69 -4.42
C GLY A 76 11.09 14.46 -5.21
N VAL A 77 10.17 13.76 -5.87
CA VAL A 77 10.45 12.68 -6.81
C VAL A 77 9.95 13.08 -8.20
N LYS A 78 10.80 13.04 -9.21
CA LYS A 78 10.43 13.34 -10.61
C LYS A 78 9.49 12.25 -11.13
N LYS A 79 8.34 12.67 -11.67
CA LYS A 79 7.41 11.80 -12.41
C LYS A 79 7.92 11.59 -13.84
N SER A 80 7.36 10.59 -14.54
CA SER A 80 7.68 10.29 -15.93
C SER A 80 7.40 11.45 -16.93
N ASN A 81 6.49 12.35 -16.56
CA ASN A 81 6.15 13.55 -17.33
C ASN A 81 6.98 14.79 -16.96
N GLY A 82 8.03 14.64 -16.13
CA GLY A 82 8.90 15.72 -15.69
C GLY A 82 8.40 16.52 -14.47
N SER A 83 7.14 16.42 -14.08
CA SER A 83 6.62 17.08 -12.88
C SER A 83 7.18 16.45 -11.60
N ILE A 84 7.23 17.22 -10.51
CA ILE A 84 7.70 16.74 -9.20
C ILE A 84 6.50 16.27 -8.37
N ARG A 85 6.63 15.09 -7.76
CA ARG A 85 5.73 14.61 -6.70
C ARG A 85 6.43 14.83 -5.37
N THR A 86 5.80 15.55 -4.46
CA THR A 86 6.28 15.67 -3.10
C THR A 86 5.85 14.45 -2.30
N LEU A 87 6.82 13.76 -1.71
CA LEU A 87 6.59 12.69 -0.74
C LEU A 87 6.85 13.23 0.66
N SER A 88 6.01 12.82 1.61
CA SER A 88 6.12 13.17 3.01
C SER A 88 6.39 11.89 3.80
N GLU A 89 7.65 11.66 4.13
CA GLU A 89 8.07 10.49 4.90
C GLU A 89 8.06 10.82 6.39
N PRO A 90 7.39 10.03 7.24
CA PRO A 90 7.47 10.21 8.69
C PRO A 90 8.89 9.94 9.17
N LEU A 91 9.35 10.70 10.18
CA LEU A 91 10.60 10.44 10.88
C LEU A 91 10.57 9.05 11.55
N PRO A 92 11.72 8.42 11.79
CA PRO A 92 11.81 7.02 12.24
C PRO A 92 10.84 6.67 13.37
N SER A 93 10.80 7.46 14.43
CA SER A 93 9.93 7.19 15.58
C SER A 93 8.43 7.28 15.28
N LEU A 94 7.97 8.28 14.50
CA LEU A 94 6.58 8.32 14.06
C LEU A 94 6.28 7.16 13.08
N LYS A 95 7.25 6.81 12.23
CA LYS A 95 7.12 5.68 11.31
C LYS A 95 6.96 4.35 12.05
N GLU A 96 7.65 4.16 13.17
CA GLU A 96 7.49 2.98 14.03
C GLU A 96 6.10 2.94 14.66
N ILE A 97 5.61 4.05 15.23
CA ILE A 97 4.25 4.14 15.76
C ILE A 97 3.20 3.83 14.67
N GLN A 98 3.36 4.41 13.47
CA GLN A 98 2.46 4.13 12.34
C GLN A 98 2.57 2.69 11.85
N SER A 99 3.75 2.08 11.89
CA SER A 99 3.94 0.67 11.55
C SER A 99 3.26 -0.23 12.56
N TRP A 100 3.32 0.09 13.85
CA TRP A 100 2.57 -0.60 14.89
C TRP A 100 1.06 -0.51 14.66
N ILE A 101 0.53 0.69 14.37
CA ILE A 101 -0.89 0.89 14.01
C ILE A 101 -1.25 0.04 12.80
N LEU A 102 -0.40 -0.01 11.79
CA LEU A 102 -0.62 -0.80 10.59
C LEU A 102 -0.72 -2.31 10.91
N THR A 103 0.25 -2.85 11.63
CA THR A 103 0.35 -4.29 11.88
C THR A 103 -0.66 -4.78 12.91
N GLU A 104 -0.82 -4.04 14.02
CA GLU A 104 -1.64 -4.48 15.14
C GLU A 104 -3.12 -4.13 14.99
N LEU A 105 -3.44 -3.04 14.28
CA LEU A 105 -4.81 -2.58 14.13
C LEU A 105 -5.34 -2.77 12.71
N LEU A 106 -4.68 -2.15 11.72
CA LEU A 106 -5.24 -2.06 10.37
C LEU A 106 -5.25 -3.42 9.66
N TYR A 107 -4.20 -4.24 9.78
CA TYR A 107 -4.14 -5.56 9.15
C TYR A 107 -5.19 -6.56 9.67
N LYS A 108 -5.87 -6.26 10.79
CA LYS A 108 -6.99 -7.07 11.29
C LYS A 108 -8.31 -6.81 10.52
N ASN A 109 -8.35 -5.75 9.71
CA ASN A 109 -9.51 -5.41 8.91
C ASN A 109 -9.50 -6.09 7.55
N LYS A 110 -10.70 -6.43 7.07
CA LYS A 110 -10.87 -7.00 5.74
C LYS A 110 -10.57 -5.94 4.67
N VAL A 111 -9.85 -6.35 3.64
CA VAL A 111 -9.68 -5.59 2.41
C VAL A 111 -10.16 -6.42 1.23
N SER A 112 -10.71 -5.77 0.22
CA SER A 112 -11.26 -6.46 -0.93
C SER A 112 -10.22 -7.34 -1.63
N LYS A 113 -10.64 -8.50 -2.13
CA LYS A 113 -9.79 -9.37 -2.96
C LYS A 113 -9.38 -8.70 -4.28
N TYR A 114 -10.09 -7.66 -4.70
CA TYR A 114 -9.80 -6.90 -5.91
C TYR A 114 -8.75 -5.81 -5.71
N ALA A 115 -8.52 -5.36 -4.48
CA ALA A 115 -7.39 -4.51 -4.12
C ALA A 115 -6.08 -5.30 -4.18
N LYS A 116 -5.15 -4.89 -5.05
CA LYS A 116 -3.86 -5.58 -5.28
C LYS A 116 -2.65 -4.76 -4.83
N GLY A 117 -2.78 -3.44 -4.71
CA GLY A 117 -1.74 -2.56 -4.21
C GLY A 117 -1.72 -2.49 -2.69
N TYR A 118 -0.51 -2.54 -2.10
CA TYR A 118 -0.28 -2.34 -0.67
C TYR A 118 -0.99 -3.34 0.26
N VAL A 119 -1.27 -4.51 -0.23
CA VAL A 119 -1.85 -5.62 0.55
C VAL A 119 -0.78 -6.70 0.68
N PRO A 120 -0.51 -7.25 1.88
CA PRO A 120 0.46 -8.32 2.05
C PRO A 120 0.22 -9.48 1.07
N LYS A 121 1.31 -10.01 0.51
CA LYS A 121 1.31 -11.12 -0.47
C LYS A 121 0.60 -10.82 -1.79
N ARG A 122 0.21 -9.57 -2.09
CA ARG A 122 -0.32 -9.13 -3.38
C ARG A 122 0.60 -8.10 -4.01
N GLY A 123 0.63 -8.05 -5.34
CA GLY A 123 1.52 -7.14 -6.06
C GLY A 123 1.02 -6.76 -7.44
N ILE A 124 1.86 -6.03 -8.17
CA ILE A 124 1.55 -5.54 -9.51
C ILE A 124 1.17 -6.66 -10.49
N LYS A 125 1.81 -7.84 -10.37
CA LYS A 125 1.48 -9.00 -11.20
C LYS A 125 0.04 -9.46 -10.97
N ASP A 126 -0.43 -9.43 -9.72
CA ASP A 126 -1.81 -9.80 -9.38
C ASP A 126 -2.83 -8.79 -9.88
N HIS A 127 -2.42 -7.52 -10.06
CA HIS A 127 -3.25 -6.51 -10.64
C HIS A 127 -3.46 -6.72 -12.15
N ILE A 128 -2.42 -7.13 -12.87
CA ILE A 128 -2.44 -7.15 -14.34
C ILE A 128 -2.78 -8.51 -14.96
N LYS A 129 -2.50 -9.63 -14.27
CA LYS A 129 -2.61 -10.99 -14.86
C LYS A 129 -3.99 -11.34 -15.40
N TYR A 130 -5.04 -10.77 -14.83
CA TYR A 130 -6.43 -11.05 -15.22
C TYR A 130 -6.86 -10.29 -16.50
N HIS A 131 -6.11 -9.27 -16.92
CA HIS A 131 -6.46 -8.37 -18.01
C HIS A 131 -5.72 -8.68 -19.32
N THR A 132 -5.04 -9.85 -19.39
CA THR A 132 -4.27 -10.27 -20.57
C THR A 132 -5.19 -10.88 -21.61
N LYS A 133 -4.95 -10.57 -22.89
CA LYS A 133 -5.72 -11.08 -24.05
C LYS A 133 -7.21 -10.66 -24.07
N GLU A 134 -7.52 -9.54 -23.45
CA GLU A 134 -8.91 -9.05 -23.40
C GLU A 134 -9.25 -8.14 -24.58
N PRO A 135 -10.52 -8.15 -25.05
CA PRO A 135 -10.92 -7.35 -26.21
C PRO A 135 -10.79 -5.86 -25.98
N LYS A 136 -11.10 -5.38 -24.78
CA LYS A 136 -10.95 -3.97 -24.40
C LYS A 136 -10.38 -3.88 -22.99
N VAL A 137 -9.55 -2.87 -22.75
CA VAL A 137 -9.04 -2.53 -21.41
C VAL A 137 -9.38 -1.07 -21.14
N LEU A 138 -10.03 -0.81 -20.01
CA LEU A 138 -10.32 0.53 -19.50
C LEU A 138 -9.49 0.74 -18.23
N THR A 139 -8.71 1.82 -18.20
CA THR A 139 -8.04 2.28 -16.98
C THR A 139 -8.64 3.60 -16.52
N LEU A 140 -8.84 3.70 -15.20
CA LEU A 140 -9.32 4.89 -14.52
C LEU A 140 -8.36 5.19 -13.36
N ASP A 141 -8.28 6.46 -12.96
CA ASP A 141 -7.39 6.91 -11.88
C ASP A 141 -8.19 7.81 -10.93
N ILE A 142 -7.99 7.65 -9.62
CA ILE A 142 -8.66 8.49 -8.62
C ILE A 142 -7.80 9.74 -8.40
N LYS A 143 -8.40 10.92 -8.62
CA LYS A 143 -7.69 12.20 -8.51
C LYS A 143 -7.30 12.50 -7.07
N ASN A 144 -6.04 12.88 -6.86
CA ASN A 144 -5.48 13.28 -5.55
C ASN A 144 -5.85 12.29 -4.43
N PHE A 145 -5.70 11.01 -4.70
CA PHE A 145 -6.27 9.91 -3.91
C PHE A 145 -6.06 10.06 -2.41
N PHE A 146 -4.81 10.09 -1.95
CA PHE A 146 -4.49 10.18 -0.52
C PHE A 146 -4.93 11.53 0.08
N ASP A 147 -4.74 12.62 -0.67
CA ASP A 147 -5.06 13.98 -0.21
C ASP A 147 -6.58 14.21 -0.10
N SER A 148 -7.38 13.41 -0.82
CA SER A 148 -8.85 13.53 -0.84
C SER A 148 -9.55 12.75 0.27
N VAL A 149 -8.85 11.86 0.98
CA VAL A 149 -9.44 11.07 2.07
C VAL A 149 -9.53 11.93 3.33
N LYS A 150 -10.76 12.19 3.77
CA LYS A 150 -11.02 13.00 4.96
C LYS A 150 -10.71 12.24 6.25
N MET A 151 -10.23 12.95 7.27
CA MET A 151 -9.96 12.41 8.61
C MET A 151 -11.17 11.71 9.23
N GLU A 152 -12.36 12.26 9.02
CA GLU A 152 -13.63 11.72 9.52
C GLU A 152 -13.84 10.24 9.13
N HIS A 153 -13.53 9.87 7.87
CA HIS A 153 -13.65 8.47 7.43
C HIS A 153 -12.71 7.54 8.19
N THR A 154 -11.50 8.02 8.51
CA THR A 154 -10.53 7.22 9.28
C THR A 154 -10.87 7.19 10.77
N GLU A 155 -11.39 8.26 11.32
CA GLU A 155 -11.87 8.29 12.71
C GLU A 155 -13.06 7.31 12.88
N ASN A 156 -14.01 7.33 11.96
CA ASN A 156 -15.12 6.38 11.93
C ASN A 156 -14.63 4.93 11.79
N LEU A 157 -13.62 4.68 10.98
CA LEU A 157 -13.00 3.36 10.89
C LEU A 157 -12.51 2.86 12.26
N PHE A 158 -11.80 3.68 13.04
CA PHE A 158 -11.34 3.28 14.38
C PHE A 158 -12.50 3.15 15.38
N LEU A 159 -13.54 3.97 15.27
CA LEU A 159 -14.76 3.83 16.05
C LEU A 159 -15.48 2.49 15.77
N GLU A 160 -15.63 2.11 14.51
CA GLU A 160 -16.22 0.83 14.08
C GLU A 160 -15.38 -0.38 14.52
N MET A 161 -14.08 -0.22 14.65
CA MET A 161 -13.21 -1.23 15.26
C MET A 161 -13.54 -1.45 16.74
N GLY A 162 -14.10 -0.45 17.44
CA GLY A 162 -14.51 -0.48 18.86
C GLY A 162 -13.69 0.43 19.77
N TYR A 163 -12.80 1.28 19.21
CA TYR A 163 -12.04 2.23 20.02
C TYR A 163 -12.93 3.41 20.48
N SER A 164 -12.63 3.96 21.66
CA SER A 164 -13.31 5.16 22.17
C SER A 164 -13.05 6.35 21.25
N LYS A 165 -13.95 7.35 21.28
CA LYS A 165 -13.81 8.58 20.47
C LYS A 165 -12.44 9.25 20.63
N ASN A 166 -11.95 9.35 21.86
CA ASN A 166 -10.64 9.95 22.15
C ASN A 166 -9.49 9.16 21.53
N MET A 167 -9.55 7.83 21.60
CA MET A 167 -8.52 6.97 21.00
C MET A 167 -8.62 6.95 19.48
N SER A 168 -9.81 6.92 18.92
CA SER A 168 -10.03 7.00 17.46
C SER A 168 -9.48 8.29 16.89
N ASN A 169 -9.73 9.43 17.55
CA ASN A 169 -9.18 10.73 17.16
C ASN A 169 -7.64 10.76 17.27
N LEU A 170 -7.07 10.24 18.36
CA LEU A 170 -5.61 10.13 18.54
C LEU A 170 -4.95 9.32 17.42
N LEU A 171 -5.46 8.10 17.19
CA LEU A 171 -4.95 7.18 16.17
C LEU A 171 -5.06 7.79 14.76
N THR A 172 -6.17 8.47 14.48
CA THR A 172 -6.37 9.17 13.21
C THR A 172 -5.34 10.27 13.03
N LYS A 173 -5.15 11.14 14.01
CA LYS A 173 -4.16 12.23 13.92
C LYS A 173 -2.74 11.75 13.72
N LEU A 174 -2.36 10.61 14.32
CA LEU A 174 -1.06 9.99 14.09
C LEU A 174 -0.85 9.47 12.65
N CYS A 175 -1.94 9.22 11.90
CA CYS A 175 -1.90 8.77 10.51
C CYS A 175 -1.98 9.91 9.48
N TYR A 176 -2.25 11.15 9.90
CA TYR A 176 -2.49 12.30 9.01
C TYR A 176 -1.39 13.35 9.11
N LEU A 177 -1.20 14.09 8.02
CA LEU A 177 -0.38 15.29 7.94
C LEU A 177 -1.20 16.37 7.23
N ASP A 178 -1.33 17.56 7.84
CA ASP A 178 -2.06 18.70 7.25
C ASP A 178 -3.47 18.29 6.72
N ASN A 179 -4.22 17.52 7.53
CA ASN A 179 -5.57 17.00 7.23
C ASN A 179 -5.65 16.04 6.02
N SER A 180 -4.55 15.51 5.55
CA SER A 180 -4.51 14.53 4.45
C SER A 180 -3.69 13.29 4.82
N LEU A 181 -3.95 12.17 4.15
CA LEU A 181 -3.10 10.97 4.26
C LEU A 181 -1.78 11.23 3.55
N PRO A 182 -0.63 11.22 4.25
CA PRO A 182 0.64 11.54 3.62
C PRO A 182 1.11 10.46 2.66
N GLN A 183 1.60 10.89 1.48
CA GLN A 183 2.26 9.99 0.54
C GLN A 183 3.67 9.66 1.05
N GLY A 184 3.81 8.51 1.71
CA GLY A 184 5.07 8.03 2.31
C GLY A 184 4.87 7.45 3.71
N ALA A 185 3.72 7.64 4.34
CA ALA A 185 3.38 6.99 5.60
C ALA A 185 2.98 5.52 5.40
N PRO A 186 3.39 4.60 6.27
CA PRO A 186 3.05 3.17 6.15
C PRO A 186 1.54 2.89 6.27
N THR A 187 0.79 3.71 7.00
CA THR A 187 -0.65 3.52 7.24
C THR A 187 -1.54 3.95 6.08
N SER A 188 -1.16 5.01 5.34
CA SER A 188 -2.00 5.66 4.32
C SER A 188 -2.57 4.68 3.27
N PRO A 189 -1.77 3.78 2.67
CA PRO A 189 -2.28 2.88 1.65
C PRO A 189 -3.27 1.86 2.18
N TYR A 190 -3.06 1.37 3.40
CA TYR A 190 -3.94 0.34 3.95
C TYR A 190 -5.26 0.92 4.47
N ILE A 191 -5.24 2.13 5.05
CA ILE A 191 -6.45 2.88 5.40
C ILE A 191 -7.33 3.03 4.15
N THR A 192 -6.76 3.49 3.04
CA THR A 192 -7.52 3.65 1.79
C THR A 192 -8.10 2.33 1.27
N ASN A 193 -7.38 1.21 1.44
CA ASN A 193 -7.88 -0.11 1.03
C ASN A 193 -9.07 -0.58 1.88
N ILE A 194 -9.08 -0.27 3.18
CA ILE A 194 -10.21 -0.59 4.05
C ILE A 194 -11.42 0.28 3.68
N LEU A 195 -11.23 1.59 3.55
CA LEU A 195 -12.31 2.53 3.22
C LEU A 195 -12.96 2.23 1.85
N LEU A 196 -12.19 1.73 0.89
CA LEU A 196 -12.69 1.34 -0.43
C LEU A 196 -13.25 -0.09 -0.48
N TYR A 197 -13.40 -0.80 0.64
CA TYR A 197 -13.91 -2.18 0.63
C TYR A 197 -15.28 -2.28 -0.05
N ASN A 198 -16.25 -1.49 0.38
CA ASN A 198 -17.61 -1.50 -0.18
C ASN A 198 -17.65 -1.01 -1.63
N PHE A 199 -16.83 -0.02 -1.97
CA PHE A 199 -16.62 0.40 -3.35
C PHE A 199 -16.16 -0.76 -4.23
N ASP A 200 -15.10 -1.44 -3.83
CA ASP A 200 -14.54 -2.57 -4.58
C ASP A 200 -15.56 -3.70 -4.77
N GLU A 201 -16.31 -4.06 -3.72
CA GLU A 201 -17.30 -5.15 -3.79
C GLU A 201 -18.50 -4.78 -4.70
N THR A 202 -18.96 -3.51 -4.66
CA THR A 202 -20.03 -3.02 -5.53
C THR A 202 -19.59 -3.03 -7.00
N ILE A 203 -18.41 -2.51 -7.29
CA ILE A 203 -17.85 -2.49 -8.64
C ILE A 203 -17.61 -3.91 -9.16
N ALA A 204 -17.08 -4.78 -8.30
CA ALA A 204 -16.82 -6.16 -8.67
C ALA A 204 -18.11 -6.95 -8.93
N LYS A 205 -19.19 -6.66 -8.20
CA LYS A 205 -20.51 -7.25 -8.48
C LYS A 205 -20.98 -6.86 -9.87
N TYR A 206 -20.98 -5.56 -10.18
CA TYR A 206 -21.34 -5.10 -11.53
C TYR A 206 -20.48 -5.75 -12.62
N CYS A 207 -19.16 -5.88 -12.38
CA CYS A 207 -18.26 -6.51 -13.34
C CYS A 207 -18.59 -7.99 -13.56
N ARG A 208 -18.89 -8.75 -12.53
CA ARG A 208 -19.33 -10.16 -12.65
C ARG A 208 -20.63 -10.29 -13.42
N ASP A 209 -21.60 -9.43 -13.12
CA ASP A 209 -22.93 -9.44 -13.77
C ASP A 209 -22.86 -9.06 -15.27
N ASN A 210 -21.73 -8.51 -15.74
CA ASN A 210 -21.48 -8.09 -17.13
C ASN A 210 -20.25 -8.78 -17.76
N ASP A 211 -19.76 -9.90 -17.24
CA ASP A 211 -18.58 -10.65 -17.70
C ASP A 211 -17.31 -9.80 -17.85
N LEU A 212 -17.14 -8.81 -16.98
CA LEU A 212 -15.96 -7.95 -16.94
C LEU A 212 -14.98 -8.40 -15.84
N LYS A 213 -13.71 -8.18 -16.07
CA LYS A 213 -12.66 -8.31 -15.05
C LYS A 213 -12.36 -6.97 -14.42
N TYR A 214 -12.15 -6.99 -13.12
CA TYR A 214 -11.84 -5.81 -12.32
C TYR A 214 -10.71 -6.06 -11.34
N THR A 215 -9.78 -5.13 -11.25
CA THR A 215 -8.76 -5.07 -10.19
C THR A 215 -8.41 -3.61 -9.89
N ARG A 216 -7.96 -3.34 -8.66
CA ARG A 216 -7.48 -2.02 -8.23
C ARG A 216 -6.07 -2.10 -7.64
N TYR A 217 -5.22 -1.17 -8.03
CA TYR A 217 -3.89 -0.98 -7.45
C TYR A 217 -3.77 0.47 -6.95
N ALA A 218 -3.99 0.68 -5.65
CA ALA A 218 -4.13 2.00 -5.03
C ALA A 218 -5.25 2.84 -5.71
N ASP A 219 -4.86 3.92 -6.40
CA ASP A 219 -5.69 4.83 -7.19
C ASP A 219 -5.98 4.33 -8.62
N ASP A 220 -5.19 3.36 -9.13
CA ASP A 220 -5.36 2.80 -10.48
C ASP A 220 -6.45 1.71 -10.49
N LEU A 221 -7.53 1.94 -11.22
CA LEU A 221 -8.61 0.97 -11.47
C LEU A 221 -8.43 0.39 -12.87
N ALA A 222 -8.43 -0.92 -13.00
CA ALA A 222 -8.35 -1.62 -14.28
C ALA A 222 -9.59 -2.49 -14.52
N PHE A 223 -10.14 -2.38 -15.71
CA PHE A 223 -11.28 -3.16 -16.19
C PHE A 223 -10.95 -3.77 -17.54
N SER A 224 -11.45 -4.98 -17.82
CA SER A 224 -11.33 -5.58 -19.15
C SER A 224 -12.50 -6.50 -19.49
N GLY A 225 -12.73 -6.70 -20.78
CA GLY A 225 -13.88 -7.41 -21.35
C GLY A 225 -14.61 -6.55 -22.38
N ASP A 226 -15.87 -6.86 -22.67
CA ASP A 226 -16.71 -6.04 -23.58
C ASP A 226 -17.35 -4.87 -22.81
N ILE A 227 -16.59 -3.81 -22.61
CA ILE A 227 -16.90 -2.71 -21.69
C ILE A 227 -17.92 -1.74 -22.31
N LYS A 228 -19.05 -1.54 -21.62
CA LYS A 228 -19.99 -0.42 -21.82
C LYS A 228 -19.46 0.80 -21.06
N LYS A 229 -18.53 1.57 -21.67
CA LYS A 229 -17.72 2.64 -21.03
C LYS A 229 -18.56 3.62 -20.22
N ILE A 230 -19.66 4.15 -20.80
CA ILE A 230 -20.45 5.22 -20.16
C ILE A 230 -21.11 4.72 -18.87
N ALA A 231 -21.77 3.56 -18.93
CA ALA A 231 -22.45 2.96 -17.77
C ALA A 231 -21.47 2.66 -16.63
N LEU A 232 -20.33 2.04 -16.94
CA LEU A 232 -19.32 1.71 -15.96
C LEU A 232 -18.72 2.97 -15.30
N ILE A 233 -18.37 3.99 -16.08
CA ILE A 233 -17.82 5.24 -15.52
C ILE A 233 -18.87 5.95 -14.65
N LYS A 234 -20.15 5.95 -15.04
CA LYS A 234 -21.24 6.53 -14.24
C LYS A 234 -21.35 5.84 -12.88
N LEU A 235 -21.29 4.51 -12.85
CA LEU A 235 -21.30 3.72 -11.61
C LEU A 235 -20.07 4.03 -10.74
N VAL A 236 -18.86 3.98 -11.31
CA VAL A 236 -17.63 4.28 -10.59
C VAL A 236 -17.67 5.68 -9.97
N ARG A 237 -18.14 6.69 -10.70
CA ARG A 237 -18.30 8.06 -10.19
C ARG A 237 -19.31 8.15 -9.05
N SER A 238 -20.43 7.43 -9.14
CA SER A 238 -21.45 7.38 -8.09
C SER A 238 -20.89 6.81 -6.81
N GLU A 239 -20.18 5.67 -6.90
CA GLU A 239 -19.61 5.02 -5.71
C GLU A 239 -18.46 5.83 -5.08
N LEU A 240 -17.59 6.45 -5.88
CA LEU A 240 -16.52 7.32 -5.37
C LEU A 240 -17.05 8.56 -4.64
N ARG A 241 -18.19 9.14 -5.10
CA ARG A 241 -18.81 10.29 -4.45
C ARG A 241 -19.23 10.02 -3.01
N LYS A 242 -19.62 8.78 -2.67
CA LYS A 242 -19.98 8.38 -1.30
C LYS A 242 -18.82 8.57 -0.32
N LEU A 243 -17.57 8.55 -0.82
CA LEU A 243 -16.34 8.75 -0.07
C LEU A 243 -15.70 10.12 -0.34
N ASN A 244 -16.43 11.05 -1.00
CA ASN A 244 -15.92 12.35 -1.45
C ASN A 244 -14.73 12.27 -2.41
N LEU A 245 -14.54 11.10 -3.08
CA LEU A 245 -13.50 10.90 -4.08
C LEU A 245 -14.00 11.21 -5.49
N ARG A 246 -13.06 11.51 -6.41
CA ARG A 246 -13.38 11.86 -7.80
C ARG A 246 -12.41 11.17 -8.77
N LEU A 247 -12.91 10.83 -9.97
CA LEU A 247 -12.04 10.36 -11.06
C LEU A 247 -11.20 11.50 -11.63
N ASN A 248 -10.00 11.16 -12.05
CA ASN A 248 -9.17 12.01 -12.90
C ASN A 248 -9.60 11.83 -14.36
N ASN A 249 -10.31 12.81 -14.90
CA ASN A 249 -10.88 12.74 -16.26
C ASN A 249 -9.78 12.62 -17.33
N ASP A 250 -8.62 13.24 -17.13
CA ASP A 250 -7.50 13.26 -18.09
C ASP A 250 -6.82 11.89 -18.21
N LYS A 251 -7.04 11.02 -17.23
CA LYS A 251 -6.45 9.67 -17.17
C LYS A 251 -7.43 8.54 -17.53
N ILE A 252 -8.62 8.86 -18.02
CA ILE A 252 -9.59 7.86 -18.49
C ILE A 252 -9.16 7.33 -19.86
N LYS A 253 -8.71 6.06 -19.93
CA LYS A 253 -8.23 5.45 -21.18
C LYS A 253 -8.96 4.15 -21.47
N LEU A 254 -9.69 4.11 -22.58
CA LEU A 254 -10.23 2.87 -23.16
C LEU A 254 -9.32 2.45 -24.32
N MET A 255 -8.73 1.29 -24.24
CA MET A 255 -7.82 0.73 -25.23
C MET A 255 -8.48 -0.47 -25.91
N LYS A 256 -8.57 -0.41 -27.24
CA LYS A 256 -9.15 -1.44 -28.11
C LYS A 256 -8.12 -2.53 -28.47
N PRO A 257 -8.49 -3.68 -29.08
CA PRO A 257 -7.57 -4.79 -29.37
C PRO A 257 -6.36 -4.40 -30.22
N HIS A 258 -6.57 -3.54 -31.24
CA HIS A 258 -5.52 -3.05 -32.15
C HIS A 258 -4.63 -1.96 -31.53
N GLN A 259 -4.97 -1.47 -30.35
CA GLN A 259 -4.19 -0.49 -29.62
C GLN A 259 -3.32 -1.19 -28.58
N ARG A 260 -2.24 -0.53 -28.20
CA ARG A 260 -1.41 -0.99 -27.09
C ARG A 260 -2.17 -0.86 -25.77
N GLN A 261 -2.57 -2.00 -25.19
CA GLN A 261 -3.24 -2.09 -23.90
C GLN A 261 -2.21 -2.05 -22.78
N VAL A 262 -2.28 -1.06 -21.90
CA VAL A 262 -1.30 -0.83 -20.83
C VAL A 262 -2.02 -0.60 -19.51
N ILE A 263 -1.65 -1.37 -18.48
CA ILE A 263 -2.12 -1.20 -17.10
C ILE A 263 -0.90 -0.95 -16.22
N SER A 264 -0.88 0.15 -15.48
CA SER A 264 0.22 0.55 -14.58
C SER A 264 1.61 0.42 -15.24
N GLY A 265 1.71 0.81 -16.52
CA GLY A 265 2.95 0.80 -17.31
C GLY A 265 3.36 -0.54 -17.92
N ILE A 266 2.55 -1.60 -17.78
CA ILE A 266 2.80 -2.94 -18.30
C ILE A 266 1.82 -3.23 -19.44
N THR A 267 2.34 -3.72 -20.57
CA THR A 267 1.54 -4.12 -21.75
C THR A 267 0.89 -5.48 -21.48
N VAL A 268 -0.41 -5.62 -21.83
CA VAL A 268 -1.23 -6.82 -21.53
C VAL A 268 -1.91 -7.42 -22.75
N ASN A 269 -1.65 -6.95 -23.99
CA ASN A 269 -2.34 -7.44 -25.21
C ASN A 269 -2.27 -8.97 -25.35
N HIS A 270 -1.10 -9.55 -25.47
CA HIS A 270 -0.90 -11.01 -25.66
C HIS A 270 -0.26 -11.67 -24.44
N LYS A 271 0.69 -11.00 -23.84
CA LYS A 271 1.40 -11.41 -22.63
C LYS A 271 1.73 -10.18 -21.80
N MET A 272 1.94 -10.39 -20.50
CA MET A 272 2.42 -9.33 -19.63
C MET A 272 3.86 -8.98 -20.00
N GLN A 273 4.12 -7.71 -20.34
CA GLN A 273 5.45 -7.28 -20.78
C GLN A 273 5.76 -5.86 -20.31
N VAL A 274 6.91 -5.69 -19.70
CA VAL A 274 7.45 -4.36 -19.36
C VAL A 274 7.70 -3.57 -20.65
N SER A 275 7.56 -2.25 -20.59
CA SER A 275 7.68 -1.38 -21.78
C SER A 275 9.00 -1.58 -22.54
N LYS A 276 8.96 -1.46 -23.89
CA LYS A 276 10.15 -1.57 -24.76
C LYS A 276 11.25 -0.61 -24.32
N LYS A 277 10.88 0.62 -23.90
CA LYS A 277 11.85 1.62 -23.43
C LYS A 277 12.67 1.09 -22.24
N LYS A 278 12.01 0.62 -21.16
CA LYS A 278 12.71 0.09 -19.98
C LYS A 278 13.55 -1.15 -20.31
N ARG A 279 13.06 -2.01 -21.20
CA ARG A 279 13.83 -3.18 -21.64
C ARG A 279 15.07 -2.78 -22.41
N ASN A 280 14.95 -1.80 -23.32
CA ASN A 280 16.11 -1.30 -24.10
C ASN A 280 17.14 -0.58 -23.22
N GLU A 281 16.71 0.14 -22.19
CA GLU A 281 17.64 0.73 -21.21
C GLU A 281 18.52 -0.34 -20.58
N ILE A 282 17.94 -1.46 -20.14
CA ILE A 282 18.71 -2.55 -19.54
C ILE A 282 19.55 -3.30 -20.60
N ARG A 283 19.05 -3.49 -21.82
CA ARG A 283 19.83 -4.07 -22.92
C ARG A 283 21.08 -3.28 -23.18
N ASN A 284 20.99 -1.97 -23.24
CA ASN A 284 22.13 -1.10 -23.43
C ASN A 284 23.12 -1.19 -22.26
N GLU A 285 22.63 -1.15 -21.01
CA GLU A 285 23.48 -1.37 -19.85
C GLU A 285 24.22 -2.73 -19.95
N MET A 286 23.50 -3.81 -20.22
CA MET A 286 24.07 -5.15 -20.33
C MET A 286 25.05 -5.33 -21.51
N PHE A 287 24.78 -4.68 -22.63
CA PHE A 287 25.70 -4.67 -23.78
C PHE A 287 27.08 -4.13 -23.39
N TYR A 288 27.11 -2.97 -22.74
CA TYR A 288 28.36 -2.34 -22.30
C TYR A 288 29.03 -3.13 -21.17
N ILE A 289 28.26 -3.69 -20.24
CA ILE A 289 28.79 -4.52 -19.15
C ILE A 289 29.42 -5.79 -19.70
N LYS A 290 28.78 -6.49 -20.63
CA LYS A 290 29.36 -7.68 -21.28
C LYS A 290 30.65 -7.37 -22.04
N LYS A 291 30.77 -6.16 -22.59
CA LYS A 291 31.95 -5.74 -23.38
C LYS A 291 33.11 -5.23 -22.52
N PHE A 292 32.84 -4.53 -21.44
CA PHE A 292 33.83 -3.78 -20.68
C PHE A 292 33.90 -4.12 -19.18
N GLY A 293 33.01 -4.97 -18.68
CA GLY A 293 32.84 -5.26 -17.27
C GLY A 293 32.01 -4.22 -16.50
N LEU A 294 31.46 -4.62 -15.37
CA LEU A 294 30.57 -3.79 -14.54
C LEU A 294 31.28 -2.55 -13.99
N GLU A 295 32.49 -2.69 -13.48
CA GLU A 295 33.22 -1.60 -12.85
C GLU A 295 33.63 -0.51 -13.87
N ASN A 296 34.06 -0.92 -15.08
CA ASN A 296 34.38 0.05 -16.13
C ASN A 296 33.14 0.78 -16.64
N HIS A 297 32.00 0.05 -16.76
CA HIS A 297 30.73 0.68 -17.11
C HIS A 297 30.28 1.67 -16.05
N LYS A 298 30.39 1.32 -14.77
CA LYS A 298 30.09 2.18 -13.63
C LYS A 298 30.89 3.49 -13.67
N LYS A 299 32.23 3.38 -13.85
CA LYS A 299 33.12 4.53 -13.95
C LYS A 299 32.74 5.44 -15.13
N LYS A 300 32.54 4.87 -16.33
CA LYS A 300 32.26 5.64 -17.56
C LYS A 300 30.89 6.33 -17.53
N THR A 301 29.90 5.75 -16.87
CA THR A 301 28.54 6.33 -16.77
C THR A 301 28.34 7.23 -15.57
N GLY A 302 29.37 7.46 -14.75
CA GLY A 302 29.27 8.27 -13.53
C GLY A 302 28.30 7.70 -12.48
N GLN A 303 28.08 6.41 -12.50
CA GLN A 303 27.19 5.73 -11.54
C GLN A 303 27.89 5.54 -10.19
N ASN A 304 27.79 6.56 -9.33
CA ASN A 304 28.41 6.56 -7.99
C ASN A 304 27.61 5.73 -6.94
N LYS A 305 26.74 4.80 -7.39
CA LYS A 305 25.98 3.93 -6.45
C LYS A 305 26.85 2.77 -6.02
N ASP A 306 27.14 2.69 -4.74
CA ASP A 306 27.91 1.57 -4.17
C ASP A 306 27.27 0.21 -4.46
N ASN A 307 25.95 0.16 -4.55
CA ASN A 307 25.15 -1.04 -4.82
C ASN A 307 24.65 -1.11 -6.28
N TYR A 308 25.43 -0.68 -7.28
CA TYR A 308 24.98 -0.68 -8.68
C TYR A 308 24.63 -2.08 -9.19
N PHE A 309 25.38 -3.11 -8.81
CA PHE A 309 25.05 -4.51 -9.11
C PHE A 309 23.63 -4.88 -8.63
N LEU A 310 23.33 -4.63 -7.36
CA LEU A 310 22.01 -4.92 -6.79
C LEU A 310 20.90 -4.10 -7.45
N HIS A 311 21.18 -2.85 -7.82
CA HIS A 311 20.24 -2.01 -8.54
C HIS A 311 19.89 -2.58 -9.92
N LEU A 312 20.90 -3.03 -10.69
CA LEU A 312 20.71 -3.64 -12.01
C LEU A 312 19.97 -4.98 -11.89
N MET A 313 20.37 -5.81 -10.91
CA MET A 313 19.67 -7.04 -10.58
C MET A 313 18.21 -6.80 -10.24
N GLY A 314 17.89 -5.75 -9.48
CA GLY A 314 16.52 -5.34 -9.18
C GLY A 314 15.71 -5.00 -10.44
N LYS A 315 16.30 -4.29 -11.40
CA LYS A 315 15.67 -3.99 -12.71
C LYS A 315 15.37 -5.27 -13.49
N ILE A 316 16.31 -6.21 -13.55
CA ILE A 316 16.16 -7.50 -14.25
C ILE A 316 15.11 -8.36 -13.56
N ASN A 317 15.18 -8.48 -12.23
CA ASN A 317 14.20 -9.25 -11.45
C ASN A 317 12.78 -8.70 -11.60
N TYR A 318 12.62 -7.36 -11.73
CA TYR A 318 11.30 -6.78 -12.01
C TYR A 318 10.74 -7.23 -13.37
N ILE A 319 11.57 -7.32 -14.42
CA ILE A 319 11.14 -7.85 -15.73
C ILE A 319 10.74 -9.33 -15.61
N LEU A 320 11.54 -10.12 -14.91
CA LEU A 320 11.29 -11.55 -14.71
C LEU A 320 10.07 -11.80 -13.78
N LEU A 321 9.80 -10.91 -12.83
CA LEU A 321 8.56 -10.96 -12.04
C LEU A 321 7.32 -10.84 -12.95
N ILE A 322 7.36 -9.95 -13.93
CA ILE A 322 6.26 -9.74 -14.88
C ILE A 322 6.19 -10.84 -15.91
N ASN A 323 7.30 -11.20 -16.52
CA ASN A 323 7.43 -12.27 -17.53
C ASN A 323 8.53 -13.26 -17.13
N PRO A 324 8.22 -14.31 -16.36
CA PRO A 324 9.22 -15.28 -15.89
C PRO A 324 9.88 -16.09 -17.01
N LYS A 325 9.26 -16.14 -18.20
CA LYS A 325 9.77 -16.89 -19.37
C LYS A 325 10.55 -16.01 -20.35
N ASP A 326 11.07 -14.87 -19.91
CA ASP A 326 11.86 -13.97 -20.75
C ASP A 326 13.32 -14.45 -20.81
N VAL A 327 13.63 -15.29 -21.81
CA VAL A 327 14.94 -15.94 -21.98
C VAL A 327 16.07 -14.92 -21.93
N GLU A 328 15.94 -13.80 -22.65
CA GLU A 328 16.97 -12.75 -22.70
C GLU A 328 17.34 -12.23 -21.30
N PHE A 329 16.35 -11.99 -20.45
CA PHE A 329 16.60 -11.45 -19.10
C PHE A 329 16.99 -12.53 -18.10
N ILE A 330 16.64 -13.79 -18.34
CA ILE A 330 17.19 -14.95 -17.62
C ILE A 330 18.70 -15.04 -17.88
N ASP A 331 19.13 -14.90 -19.14
CA ASP A 331 20.55 -14.94 -19.53
C ASP A 331 21.32 -13.74 -18.94
N TYR A 332 20.72 -12.55 -18.93
CA TYR A 332 21.36 -11.38 -18.28
C TYR A 332 21.54 -11.59 -16.78
N LYS A 333 20.53 -12.15 -16.11
CA LYS A 333 20.61 -12.47 -14.68
C LYS A 333 21.72 -13.48 -14.40
N LYS A 334 21.80 -14.56 -15.21
CA LYS A 334 22.83 -15.58 -15.11
C LYS A 334 24.23 -14.97 -15.30
N TYR A 335 24.42 -14.23 -16.39
CA TYR A 335 25.69 -13.56 -16.69
C TYR A 335 26.20 -12.70 -15.52
N LEU A 336 25.34 -11.86 -14.95
CA LEU A 336 25.71 -11.00 -13.83
C LEU A 336 26.12 -11.79 -12.60
N TYR A 337 25.46 -12.90 -12.30
CA TYR A 337 25.84 -13.74 -11.17
C TYR A 337 27.17 -14.45 -11.37
N GLU A 338 27.46 -14.90 -12.58
CA GLU A 338 28.65 -15.70 -12.89
C GLU A 338 29.90 -14.83 -13.06
N ASN A 339 29.76 -13.61 -13.63
CA ASN A 339 30.89 -12.80 -14.06
C ASN A 339 31.10 -11.50 -13.29
N GLU A 340 30.08 -10.98 -12.64
CA GLU A 340 30.10 -9.61 -12.11
C GLU A 340 29.71 -9.52 -10.62
N LYS A 341 29.53 -10.66 -9.94
CA LYS A 341 29.15 -10.67 -8.52
C LYS A 341 30.30 -10.12 -7.68
N PRO A 342 30.08 -9.06 -6.86
CA PRO A 342 31.11 -8.54 -5.98
C PRO A 342 31.56 -9.60 -4.96
N ALA A 343 32.88 -9.74 -4.79
CA ALA A 343 33.46 -10.59 -3.75
C ALA A 343 33.02 -10.05 -2.37
N GLY A 344 32.35 -10.87 -1.56
CA GLY A 344 31.98 -10.52 -0.19
C GLY A 344 30.49 -10.25 0.08
N ASN A 345 29.60 -10.22 -0.92
CA ASN A 345 28.16 -10.10 -0.65
C ASN A 345 27.52 -11.46 -0.34
N THR A 346 27.33 -11.73 0.94
CA THR A 346 26.49 -12.84 1.43
C THR A 346 25.06 -12.64 0.91
N VAL A 347 24.58 -13.64 0.22
CA VAL A 347 23.23 -13.65 -0.36
C VAL A 347 22.19 -13.51 0.73
N TYR A 348 21.46 -12.40 0.78
CA TYR A 348 20.16 -12.39 1.43
C TYR A 348 19.24 -13.33 0.62
N LYS A 349 19.04 -14.55 1.14
CA LYS A 349 17.99 -15.46 0.67
C LYS A 349 16.65 -14.77 0.95
N THR A 350 15.94 -14.34 -0.10
CA THR A 350 14.54 -13.95 -0.07
C THR A 350 13.66 -15.19 -0.23
#